data_7edd5312aa3200b4277e9b5cd1efe84d
#
_entry.id   7edd5312aa3200b4277e9b5cd1efe84d
#
_cell.length_a   1.000
_cell.length_b   1.000
_cell.length_c   1.000
_cell.angle_alpha   90.00
_cell.angle_beta   90.00
_cell.angle_gamma   90.00
#
_symmetry.space_group_name_H-M   'P 1'
#
loop_
_entity.id
_entity.type
_entity.pdbx_description
1 polymer ?
#
loop_
_entity_poly.entity_id
_entity_poly.type
_entity_poly.pdbx_seq_one_letter_code
_entity_poly.pdbx_strand_id
1 'polypeptide(L)'
;MDELVSKLISLAILFVLFLLAKKLIHSLVKRILKPSLNYVGQDEARRNTILRLVESLLNYCLYFILIYWILSILGLPVSSLLAGAGIAGVAIGMGAQGFLSDLVNGFFILLERQLDVGDTVRVTNGPITIAGTVSSVGIRTTQVRDADGTLHFIPNRNIMVVSNLSRGNQRVLIDMPISAQTDLDKIYQIFQQVNDEQAQKHPEILDGPTILGPQIEKGTGRYSFRVAMMVQSGSQIAIYHLYYKLYHDALLQNGIEIPTTFSVTP
;
A
#
# COMPACT_ATOMS: atom_id res chain seq x y z
N MET A 1 38.42 26.02 47.12
CA MET A 1 37.66 24.88 47.69
C MET A 1 36.24 24.81 47.17
N ASP A 2 35.58 25.96 47.00
CA ASP A 2 34.14 26.01 46.57
C ASP A 2 33.90 25.43 45.18
N GLU A 3 34.84 25.62 44.23
CA GLU A 3 34.66 25.09 42.86
C GLU A 3 34.75 23.56 42.82
N LEU A 4 35.64 22.95 43.58
CA LEU A 4 35.78 21.50 43.65
C LEU A 4 34.59 20.85 44.33
N VAL A 5 34.09 21.48 45.41
CA VAL A 5 32.87 21.02 46.09
C VAL A 5 31.65 21.12 45.20
N SER A 6 31.51 22.22 44.45
CA SER A 6 30.43 22.41 43.46
C SER A 6 30.45 21.33 42.36
N LYS A 7 31.62 21.02 41.78
CA LYS A 7 31.77 19.95 40.79
C LYS A 7 31.42 18.58 41.34
N LEU A 8 31.82 18.26 42.58
CA LEU A 8 31.48 17.00 43.23
C LEU A 8 29.97 16.86 43.47
N ILE A 9 29.33 17.94 43.93
CA ILE A 9 27.88 17.96 44.11
C ILE A 9 27.16 17.77 42.77
N SER A 10 27.60 18.46 41.72
CA SER A 10 27.01 18.33 40.37
C SER A 10 27.15 16.91 39.81
N LEU A 11 28.31 16.26 39.99
CA LEU A 11 28.51 14.86 39.61
C LEU A 11 27.64 13.90 40.41
N ALA A 12 27.46 14.13 41.71
CA ALA A 12 26.58 13.31 42.54
C ALA A 12 25.11 13.43 42.09
N ILE A 13 24.65 14.63 41.83
CA ILE A 13 23.27 14.87 41.30
C ILE A 13 23.12 14.21 39.95
N LEU A 14 24.09 14.38 39.04
CA LEU A 14 24.04 13.75 37.69
C LEU A 14 23.97 12.23 37.81
N PHE A 15 24.71 11.61 38.69
CA PHE A 15 24.69 10.17 38.89
C PHE A 15 23.33 9.67 39.42
N VAL A 16 22.75 10.42 40.39
CA VAL A 16 21.40 10.10 40.87
C VAL A 16 20.35 10.21 39.74
N LEU A 17 20.38 11.29 38.95
CA LEU A 17 19.52 11.48 37.79
C LEU A 17 19.68 10.35 36.76
N PHE A 18 20.91 9.92 36.50
CA PHE A 18 21.20 8.80 35.60
C PHE A 18 20.58 7.50 36.12
N LEU A 19 20.70 7.18 37.40
CA LEU A 19 20.10 5.98 37.99
C LEU A 19 18.56 6.02 37.90
N LEU A 20 17.98 7.18 38.14
CA LEU A 20 16.53 7.40 38.01
C LEU A 20 16.08 7.23 36.56
N ALA A 21 16.79 7.83 35.61
CA ALA A 21 16.51 7.71 34.17
C ALA A 21 16.65 6.26 33.70
N LYS A 22 17.68 5.53 34.13
CA LYS A 22 17.87 4.11 33.80
C LYS A 22 16.72 3.25 34.34
N LYS A 23 16.29 3.49 35.58
CA LYS A 23 15.13 2.79 36.18
C LYS A 23 13.83 3.13 35.44
N LEU A 24 13.67 4.39 35.02
CA LEU A 24 12.51 4.85 34.26
C LEU A 24 12.46 4.17 32.89
N ILE A 25 13.58 4.14 32.13
CA ILE A 25 13.68 3.45 30.83
C ILE A 25 13.25 1.99 30.99
N HIS A 26 13.84 1.27 31.95
CA HIS A 26 13.50 -0.14 32.19
C HIS A 26 12.01 -0.33 32.52
N SER A 27 11.44 0.55 33.34
CA SER A 27 10.02 0.51 33.73
C SER A 27 9.11 0.80 32.54
N LEU A 28 9.44 1.82 31.70
CA LEU A 28 8.68 2.18 30.52
C LEU A 28 8.70 1.07 29.46
N VAL A 29 9.88 0.51 29.17
CA VAL A 29 10.02 -0.60 28.22
C VAL A 29 9.17 -1.79 28.65
N LYS A 30 9.23 -2.16 29.93
CA LYS A 30 8.41 -3.26 30.46
C LYS A 30 6.92 -2.94 30.51
N ARG A 31 6.54 -1.71 30.87
CA ARG A 31 5.13 -1.36 31.12
C ARG A 31 4.36 -1.03 29.84
N ILE A 32 5.03 -0.44 28.84
CA ILE A 32 4.40 0.00 27.61
C ILE A 32 4.60 -0.99 26.47
N LEU A 33 5.86 -1.40 26.18
CA LEU A 33 6.13 -2.26 25.04
C LEU A 33 5.74 -3.73 25.27
N LYS A 34 5.91 -4.25 26.48
CA LYS A 34 5.60 -5.66 26.75
C LYS A 34 4.14 -6.03 26.51
N PRO A 35 3.13 -5.25 26.98
CA PRO A 35 1.72 -5.54 26.69
C PRO A 35 1.38 -5.38 25.21
N SER A 36 1.88 -4.33 24.57
CA SER A 36 1.58 -4.04 23.14
C SER A 36 2.03 -5.18 22.21
N LEU A 37 3.15 -5.81 22.52
CA LEU A 37 3.67 -6.93 21.74
C LEU A 37 2.93 -8.26 22.02
N ASN A 38 2.19 -8.38 23.11
CA ASN A 38 1.39 -9.57 23.41
C ASN A 38 0.18 -9.73 22.48
N TYR A 39 -0.37 -8.61 21.95
CA TYR A 39 -1.52 -8.63 21.04
C TYR A 39 -1.16 -9.10 19.62
N VAL A 40 0.13 -9.16 19.28
CA VAL A 40 0.58 -9.45 17.89
C VAL A 40 0.84 -10.96 17.67
N GLY A 41 0.54 -11.84 18.64
CA GLY A 41 0.69 -13.30 18.49
C GLY A 41 2.12 -13.76 18.20
N GLN A 42 3.13 -12.97 18.60
CA GLN A 42 4.53 -13.26 18.30
C GLN A 42 5.14 -14.23 19.32
N ASP A 43 6.05 -15.04 18.80
CA ASP A 43 6.88 -15.97 19.56
C ASP A 43 7.59 -15.23 20.72
N GLU A 44 7.59 -15.82 21.90
CA GLU A 44 8.12 -15.21 23.13
C GLU A 44 9.61 -14.84 22.99
N ALA A 45 10.37 -15.64 22.28
CA ALA A 45 11.77 -15.39 21.96
C ALA A 45 11.98 -14.11 21.13
N ARG A 46 11.13 -13.91 20.11
CA ARG A 46 11.19 -12.73 19.24
C ARG A 46 10.83 -11.45 20.00
N ARG A 47 9.80 -11.50 20.82
CA ARG A 47 9.39 -10.39 21.69
C ARG A 47 10.52 -9.97 22.64
N ASN A 48 11.15 -10.92 23.31
CA ASN A 48 12.24 -10.66 24.25
C ASN A 48 13.46 -10.05 23.54
N THR A 49 13.73 -10.46 22.31
CA THR A 49 14.81 -9.89 21.48
C THR A 49 14.51 -8.42 21.15
N ILE A 50 13.29 -8.08 20.71
CA ILE A 50 12.89 -6.70 20.40
C ILE A 50 13.00 -5.81 21.65
N LEU A 51 12.49 -6.28 22.79
CA LEU A 51 12.57 -5.54 24.04
C LEU A 51 14.02 -5.23 24.46
N ARG A 52 14.91 -6.23 24.36
CA ARG A 52 16.34 -6.07 24.66
C ARG A 52 17.01 -5.09 23.71
N LEU A 53 16.70 -5.15 22.41
CA LEU A 53 17.26 -4.21 21.42
C LEU A 53 16.87 -2.77 21.72
N VAL A 54 15.58 -2.52 22.00
CA VAL A 54 15.10 -1.16 22.35
C VAL A 54 15.73 -0.68 23.66
N GLU A 55 15.77 -1.52 24.69
CA GLU A 55 16.38 -1.18 25.98
C GLU A 55 17.88 -0.87 25.83
N SER A 56 18.62 -1.66 25.03
CA SER A 56 20.03 -1.45 24.77
C SER A 56 20.27 -0.13 24.04
N LEU A 57 19.47 0.18 23.02
CA LEU A 57 19.59 1.44 22.27
C LEU A 57 19.36 2.65 23.19
N LEU A 58 18.30 2.63 23.99
CA LEU A 58 18.02 3.70 24.94
C LEU A 58 19.11 3.84 26.01
N ASN A 59 19.68 2.73 26.49
CA ASN A 59 20.80 2.76 27.42
C ASN A 59 22.06 3.36 26.77
N TYR A 60 22.39 3.06 25.51
CA TYR A 60 23.52 3.66 24.82
C TYR A 60 23.36 5.19 24.69
N CYS A 61 22.18 5.67 24.34
CA CYS A 61 21.88 7.10 24.34
C CYS A 61 22.06 7.73 25.72
N LEU A 62 21.57 7.04 26.78
CA LEU A 62 21.69 7.50 28.16
C LEU A 62 23.17 7.57 28.64
N TYR A 63 23.99 6.55 28.29
CA TYR A 63 25.43 6.55 28.58
C TYR A 63 26.16 7.67 27.84
N PHE A 64 25.80 7.92 26.58
CA PHE A 64 26.37 9.03 25.81
C PHE A 64 26.07 10.38 26.47
N ILE A 65 24.84 10.62 26.92
CA ILE A 65 24.44 11.83 27.65
C ILE A 65 25.19 11.95 28.97
N LEU A 66 25.35 10.85 29.69
CA LEU A 66 26.08 10.82 30.95
C LEU A 66 27.54 11.24 30.73
N ILE A 67 28.23 10.64 29.76
CA ILE A 67 29.63 10.96 29.41
C ILE A 67 29.76 12.44 29.04
N TYR A 68 28.86 12.94 28.20
CA TYR A 68 28.84 14.35 27.81
C TYR A 68 28.77 15.27 29.03
N TRP A 69 27.86 15.04 29.96
CA TRP A 69 27.70 15.88 31.14
C TRP A 69 28.86 15.75 32.13
N ILE A 70 29.44 14.56 32.30
CA ILE A 70 30.66 14.39 33.12
C ILE A 70 31.82 15.24 32.55
N LEU A 71 32.08 15.14 31.26
CA LEU A 71 33.17 15.91 30.62
C LEU A 71 32.92 17.42 30.73
N SER A 72 31.67 17.85 30.57
CA SER A 72 31.28 19.25 30.69
C SER A 72 31.50 19.81 32.11
N ILE A 73 31.11 19.06 33.16
CA ILE A 73 31.30 19.44 34.56
C ILE A 73 32.80 19.52 34.89
N LEU A 74 33.60 18.63 34.33
CA LEU A 74 35.04 18.63 34.51
C LEU A 74 35.74 19.81 33.80
N GLY A 75 35.02 20.54 32.93
CA GLY A 75 35.57 21.68 32.18
C GLY A 75 36.34 21.27 30.92
N LEU A 76 36.13 20.00 30.45
CA LEU A 76 36.77 19.53 29.22
C LEU A 76 36.00 20.06 27.99
N PRO A 77 36.68 20.33 26.87
CA PRO A 77 36.04 20.84 25.67
C PRO A 77 35.17 19.75 25.03
N VAL A 78 33.83 19.87 25.17
CA VAL A 78 32.85 18.91 24.62
C VAL A 78 32.35 19.26 23.21
N SER A 79 32.84 20.37 22.65
CA SER A 79 32.46 20.84 21.31
C SER A 79 32.76 19.82 20.19
N SER A 80 33.95 19.18 20.28
CA SER A 80 34.33 18.13 19.34
C SER A 80 33.48 16.88 19.46
N LEU A 81 33.02 16.52 20.68
CA LEU A 81 32.12 15.41 20.92
C LEU A 81 30.72 15.68 20.32
N LEU A 82 30.21 16.92 20.48
CA LEU A 82 28.96 17.37 19.85
C LEU A 82 29.06 17.41 18.33
N ALA A 83 30.17 17.91 17.78
CA ALA A 83 30.37 17.89 16.33
C ALA A 83 30.41 16.47 15.78
N GLY A 84 31.12 15.54 16.43
CA GLY A 84 31.15 14.13 16.06
C GLY A 84 29.78 13.46 16.18
N ALA A 85 29.04 13.77 17.26
CA ALA A 85 27.64 13.27 17.42
C ALA A 85 26.70 13.81 16.34
N GLY A 86 26.91 15.08 15.91
CA GLY A 86 26.15 15.67 14.81
C GLY A 86 26.37 14.91 13.47
N ILE A 87 27.65 14.64 13.15
CA ILE A 87 27.98 13.85 11.94
C ILE A 87 27.43 12.44 12.03
N ALA A 88 27.56 11.77 13.17
CA ALA A 88 26.98 10.46 13.40
C ALA A 88 25.46 10.49 13.30
N GLY A 89 24.81 11.54 13.82
CA GLY A 89 23.36 11.74 13.72
C GLY A 89 22.87 11.86 12.28
N VAL A 90 23.60 12.60 11.43
CA VAL A 90 23.30 12.69 10.00
C VAL A 90 23.44 11.33 9.33
N ALA A 91 24.52 10.58 9.59
CA ALA A 91 24.72 9.25 9.02
C ALA A 91 23.62 8.26 9.44
N ILE A 92 23.23 8.27 10.71
CA ILE A 92 22.10 7.44 11.23
C ILE A 92 20.80 7.89 10.59
N GLY A 93 20.55 9.21 10.46
CA GLY A 93 19.37 9.77 9.83
C GLY A 93 19.23 9.34 8.36
N MET A 94 20.32 9.38 7.61
CA MET A 94 20.35 8.89 6.22
C MET A 94 20.05 7.38 6.14
N GLY A 95 20.63 6.59 7.07
CA GLY A 95 20.33 5.15 7.15
C GLY A 95 18.87 4.84 7.53
N ALA A 96 18.25 5.71 8.34
CA ALA A 96 16.87 5.56 8.80
C ALA A 96 15.82 6.23 7.88
N GLN A 97 16.25 6.95 6.84
CA GLN A 97 15.39 7.74 5.94
C GLN A 97 14.22 6.93 5.39
N GLY A 98 14.48 5.70 4.93
CA GLY A 98 13.45 4.84 4.37
C GLY A 98 12.38 4.44 5.40
N PHE A 99 12.80 4.19 6.64
CA PHE A 99 11.87 3.90 7.74
C PHE A 99 10.97 5.11 8.05
N LEU A 100 11.56 6.29 8.15
CA LEU A 100 10.81 7.52 8.40
C LEU A 100 9.83 7.82 7.26
N SER A 101 10.25 7.61 6.02
CA SER A 101 9.36 7.75 4.84
C SER A 101 8.19 6.77 4.89
N ASP A 102 8.42 5.50 5.30
CA ASP A 102 7.34 4.54 5.47
C ASP A 102 6.30 5.01 6.50
N LEU A 103 6.75 5.57 7.64
CA LEU A 103 5.86 6.07 8.69
C LEU A 103 5.02 7.26 8.21
N VAL A 104 5.66 8.23 7.56
CA VAL A 104 4.99 9.44 7.06
C VAL A 104 3.96 9.07 5.99
N ASN A 105 4.35 8.24 5.02
CA ASN A 105 3.42 7.79 3.98
C ASN A 105 2.26 6.97 4.57
N GLY A 106 2.55 6.05 5.50
CA GLY A 106 1.50 5.27 6.17
C GLY A 106 0.53 6.13 6.96
N PHE A 107 1.03 7.17 7.63
CA PHE A 107 0.19 8.14 8.31
C PHE A 107 -0.77 8.87 7.35
N PHE A 108 -0.27 9.36 6.20
CA PHE A 108 -1.11 10.03 5.21
C PHE A 108 -2.08 9.07 4.52
N ILE A 109 -1.67 7.86 4.19
CA ILE A 109 -2.57 6.82 3.65
C ILE A 109 -3.78 6.63 4.56
N LEU A 110 -3.55 6.52 5.88
CA LEU A 110 -4.61 6.34 6.87
C LEU A 110 -5.42 7.62 7.09
N LEU A 111 -4.77 8.78 7.20
CA LEU A 111 -5.40 10.07 7.45
C LEU A 111 -6.34 10.47 6.31
N GLU A 112 -5.88 10.30 5.07
CA GLU A 112 -6.63 10.63 3.86
C GLU A 112 -7.58 9.51 3.43
N ARG A 113 -7.51 8.36 4.12
CA ARG A 113 -8.31 7.18 3.78
C ARG A 113 -8.16 6.78 2.30
N GLN A 114 -6.93 6.81 1.78
CA GLN A 114 -6.69 6.49 0.37
C GLN A 114 -7.10 5.04 0.04
N LEU A 115 -6.95 4.13 1.00
CA LEU A 115 -7.39 2.75 0.94
C LEU A 115 -7.79 2.25 2.33
N ASP A 116 -8.77 1.38 2.40
CA ASP A 116 -9.22 0.71 3.63
C ASP A 116 -9.10 -0.81 3.47
N VAL A 117 -9.11 -1.53 4.59
CA VAL A 117 -9.11 -3.00 4.59
C VAL A 117 -10.37 -3.50 3.89
N GLY A 118 -10.20 -4.41 2.93
CA GLY A 118 -11.27 -4.93 2.08
C GLY A 118 -11.40 -4.21 0.73
N ASP A 119 -10.77 -3.04 0.54
CA ASP A 119 -10.77 -2.37 -0.76
C ASP A 119 -10.00 -3.20 -1.80
N THR A 120 -10.53 -3.28 -3.00
CA THR A 120 -9.79 -3.75 -4.18
C THR A 120 -9.00 -2.57 -4.74
N VAL A 121 -7.68 -2.73 -4.80
CA VAL A 121 -6.77 -1.67 -5.21
C VAL A 121 -5.78 -2.14 -6.25
N ARG A 122 -5.26 -1.19 -7.01
CA ARG A 122 -4.06 -1.35 -7.81
C ARG A 122 -3.01 -0.37 -7.30
N VAL A 123 -1.92 -0.91 -6.80
CA VAL A 123 -0.79 -0.15 -6.26
C VAL A 123 0.38 -0.23 -7.25
N THR A 124 0.92 0.92 -7.61
CA THR A 124 2.01 1.01 -8.60
C THR A 124 3.25 1.65 -7.98
N ASN A 125 4.40 1.05 -8.27
CA ASN A 125 5.74 1.58 -7.98
C ASN A 125 6.62 1.45 -9.23
N GLY A 126 6.66 2.50 -10.06
CA GLY A 126 7.34 2.45 -11.35
C GLY A 126 6.81 1.32 -12.23
N PRO A 127 7.66 0.34 -12.63
CA PRO A 127 7.24 -0.75 -13.48
C PRO A 127 6.45 -1.85 -12.75
N ILE A 128 6.45 -1.85 -11.42
CA ILE A 128 5.79 -2.88 -10.62
C ILE A 128 4.36 -2.44 -10.32
N THR A 129 3.41 -3.28 -10.69
CA THR A 129 1.98 -3.09 -10.38
C THR A 129 1.47 -4.32 -9.62
N ILE A 130 0.87 -4.08 -8.47
CA ILE A 130 0.22 -5.11 -7.64
C ILE A 130 -1.26 -4.76 -7.59
N ALA A 131 -2.11 -5.69 -8.00
CA ALA A 131 -3.56 -5.56 -7.92
C ALA A 131 -4.13 -6.64 -6.99
N GLY A 132 -5.09 -6.26 -6.15
CA GLY A 132 -5.69 -7.20 -5.22
C GLY A 132 -6.52 -6.52 -4.14
N THR A 133 -6.90 -7.29 -3.13
CA THR A 133 -7.67 -6.80 -1.99
C THR A 133 -6.74 -6.45 -0.82
N VAL A 134 -6.96 -5.29 -0.22
CA VAL A 134 -6.21 -4.84 0.95
C VAL A 134 -6.52 -5.74 2.14
N SER A 135 -5.52 -6.46 2.63
CA SER A 135 -5.65 -7.34 3.81
C SER A 135 -5.37 -6.61 5.11
N SER A 136 -4.43 -5.69 5.11
CA SER A 136 -4.16 -4.83 6.27
C SER A 136 -3.45 -3.54 5.86
N VAL A 137 -3.68 -2.48 6.63
CA VAL A 137 -2.99 -1.19 6.48
C VAL A 137 -2.25 -0.92 7.76
N GLY A 138 -0.93 -1.02 7.70
CA GLY A 138 -0.05 -0.73 8.82
C GLY A 138 0.65 0.61 8.66
N ILE A 139 1.19 1.14 9.76
CA ILE A 139 1.91 2.43 9.75
C ILE A 139 3.16 2.40 8.86
N ARG A 140 3.78 1.23 8.66
CA ARG A 140 4.98 1.05 7.85
C ARG A 140 4.73 0.28 6.57
N THR A 141 3.77 -0.65 6.57
CA THR A 141 3.59 -1.64 5.50
C THR A 141 2.11 -1.86 5.26
N THR A 142 1.70 -1.76 4.03
CA THR A 142 0.36 -2.17 3.55
C THR A 142 0.46 -3.58 2.98
N GLN A 143 -0.55 -4.42 3.26
CA GLN A 143 -0.62 -5.79 2.77
C GLN A 143 -1.77 -5.90 1.76
N VAL A 144 -1.46 -6.43 0.58
CA VAL A 144 -2.42 -6.64 -0.50
C VAL A 144 -2.38 -8.12 -0.89
N ARG A 145 -3.55 -8.76 -0.95
CA ARG A 145 -3.72 -10.12 -1.43
C ARG A 145 -4.24 -10.10 -2.86
N ASP A 146 -3.48 -10.69 -3.77
CA ASP A 146 -3.92 -10.81 -5.16
C ASP A 146 -4.96 -11.92 -5.38
N ALA A 147 -5.43 -12.06 -6.62
CA ALA A 147 -6.44 -13.05 -6.99
C ALA A 147 -5.95 -14.51 -6.84
N ASP A 148 -4.64 -14.73 -6.93
CA ASP A 148 -4.02 -16.05 -6.78
C ASP A 148 -3.78 -16.41 -5.31
N GLY A 149 -4.15 -15.50 -4.39
CA GLY A 149 -4.00 -15.70 -2.96
C GLY A 149 -2.65 -15.27 -2.38
N THR A 150 -1.70 -14.80 -3.21
CA THR A 150 -0.40 -14.33 -2.77
C THR A 150 -0.55 -13.06 -1.94
N LEU A 151 0.12 -13.01 -0.78
CA LEU A 151 0.10 -11.86 0.10
C LEU A 151 1.36 -11.01 -0.11
N HIS A 152 1.18 -9.81 -0.64
CA HIS A 152 2.24 -8.83 -0.88
C HIS A 152 2.40 -7.91 0.33
N PHE A 153 3.64 -7.77 0.81
CA PHE A 153 4.01 -6.83 1.86
C PHE A 153 4.69 -5.62 1.22
N ILE A 154 3.97 -4.52 1.12
CA ILE A 154 4.40 -3.32 0.42
C ILE A 154 4.82 -2.25 1.43
N PRO A 155 6.11 -1.89 1.54
CA PRO A 155 6.52 -0.73 2.32
C PRO A 155 5.78 0.52 1.84
N ASN A 156 5.23 1.33 2.76
CA ASN A 156 4.38 2.46 2.39
C ASN A 156 5.09 3.50 1.51
N ARG A 157 6.40 3.65 1.66
CA ARG A 157 7.22 4.51 0.77
C ARG A 157 7.25 4.05 -0.69
N ASN A 158 6.93 2.77 -0.95
CA ASN A 158 6.92 2.20 -2.29
C ASN A 158 5.54 2.29 -2.95
N ILE A 159 4.58 2.91 -2.30
CA ILE A 159 3.26 3.18 -2.84
C ILE A 159 3.32 4.56 -3.50
N MET A 160 3.53 4.60 -4.83
CA MET A 160 3.59 5.85 -5.58
C MET A 160 2.22 6.28 -6.09
N VAL A 161 1.43 5.32 -6.55
CA VAL A 161 0.07 5.57 -7.03
C VAL A 161 -0.85 4.51 -6.47
N VAL A 162 -1.97 4.95 -5.91
CA VAL A 162 -3.08 4.10 -5.48
C VAL A 162 -4.25 4.32 -6.41
N SER A 163 -4.69 3.27 -7.09
CA SER A 163 -5.98 3.24 -7.79
C SER A 163 -6.95 2.39 -6.97
N ASN A 164 -7.88 3.04 -6.29
CA ASN A 164 -8.90 2.35 -5.50
C ASN A 164 -10.07 1.98 -6.41
N LEU A 165 -10.29 0.68 -6.61
CA LEU A 165 -11.32 0.13 -7.48
C LEU A 165 -12.63 -0.16 -6.73
N SER A 166 -12.64 0.00 -5.40
CA SER A 166 -13.83 -0.18 -4.56
C SER A 166 -14.59 1.13 -4.34
N ARG A 167 -14.00 2.26 -4.75
CA ARG A 167 -14.61 3.58 -4.57
C ARG A 167 -15.10 4.14 -5.89
N GLY A 168 -16.38 4.49 -5.89
CA GLY A 168 -17.04 5.02 -7.07
C GLY A 168 -17.44 3.95 -8.09
N ASN A 169 -18.30 4.36 -9.00
CA ASN A 169 -18.81 3.52 -10.08
C ASN A 169 -17.70 3.21 -11.08
N GLN A 170 -17.74 2.04 -11.65
CA GLN A 170 -16.69 1.55 -12.53
C GLN A 170 -17.21 1.39 -13.96
N ARG A 171 -16.39 1.76 -14.92
CA ARG A 171 -16.70 1.55 -16.33
C ARG A 171 -16.31 0.14 -16.75
N VAL A 172 -17.25 -0.56 -17.37
CA VAL A 172 -17.02 -1.84 -18.07
C VAL A 172 -16.96 -1.55 -19.56
N LEU A 173 -15.90 -2.02 -20.22
CA LEU A 173 -15.75 -2.00 -21.68
C LEU A 173 -15.71 -3.45 -22.15
N ILE A 174 -16.58 -3.79 -23.08
CA ILE A 174 -16.66 -5.12 -23.67
C ILE A 174 -16.31 -4.97 -25.16
N ASP A 175 -15.21 -5.58 -25.54
CA ASP A 175 -14.72 -5.61 -26.92
C ASP A 175 -14.98 -7.00 -27.49
N MET A 176 -16.06 -7.11 -28.30
CA MET A 176 -16.38 -8.35 -28.98
C MET A 176 -15.59 -8.42 -30.30
N PRO A 177 -14.73 -9.44 -30.47
CA PRO A 177 -13.99 -9.60 -31.73
C PRO A 177 -14.94 -9.90 -32.87
N ILE A 178 -14.79 -9.19 -33.97
CA ILE A 178 -15.60 -9.33 -35.18
C ILE A 178 -14.71 -9.35 -36.42
N SER A 179 -15.20 -9.94 -37.51
CA SER A 179 -14.55 -9.83 -38.80
C SER A 179 -14.81 -8.46 -39.43
N ALA A 180 -13.81 -7.90 -40.10
CA ALA A 180 -13.97 -6.64 -40.85
C ALA A 180 -15.00 -6.72 -41.97
N GLN A 181 -15.38 -7.92 -42.39
CA GLN A 181 -16.36 -8.17 -43.43
C GLN A 181 -17.79 -8.37 -42.89
N THR A 182 -17.96 -8.36 -41.54
CA THR A 182 -19.27 -8.57 -40.93
C THR A 182 -20.14 -7.31 -41.07
N ASP A 183 -21.42 -7.52 -41.33
CA ASP A 183 -22.43 -6.45 -41.38
C ASP A 183 -22.57 -5.81 -39.99
N LEU A 184 -22.12 -4.56 -39.87
CA LEU A 184 -22.12 -3.82 -38.61
C LEU A 184 -23.52 -3.44 -38.15
N ASP A 185 -24.48 -3.20 -39.06
CA ASP A 185 -25.86 -2.86 -38.72
C ASP A 185 -26.55 -4.06 -38.09
N LYS A 186 -26.27 -5.26 -38.62
CA LYS A 186 -26.76 -6.51 -38.06
C LYS A 186 -26.21 -6.74 -36.64
N ILE A 187 -24.90 -6.49 -36.42
CA ILE A 187 -24.31 -6.59 -35.06
C ILE A 187 -24.97 -5.60 -34.11
N TYR A 188 -25.18 -4.37 -34.57
CA TYR A 188 -25.82 -3.33 -33.76
C TYR A 188 -27.21 -3.78 -33.30
N GLN A 189 -28.04 -4.30 -34.19
CA GLN A 189 -29.40 -4.81 -33.90
C GLN A 189 -29.35 -5.94 -32.89
N ILE A 190 -28.45 -6.91 -33.06
CA ILE A 190 -28.29 -8.05 -32.14
C ILE A 190 -27.93 -7.57 -30.73
N PHE A 191 -26.96 -6.64 -30.65
CA PHE A 191 -26.51 -6.12 -29.33
C PHE A 191 -27.59 -5.26 -28.70
N GLN A 192 -28.34 -4.49 -29.48
CA GLN A 192 -29.45 -3.69 -28.96
C GLN A 192 -30.54 -4.60 -28.37
N GLN A 193 -30.88 -5.69 -29.05
CA GLN A 193 -31.85 -6.68 -28.53
C GLN A 193 -31.37 -7.28 -27.20
N VAL A 194 -30.10 -7.69 -27.10
CA VAL A 194 -29.53 -8.22 -25.85
C VAL A 194 -29.61 -7.18 -24.74
N ASN A 195 -29.29 -5.92 -25.06
CA ASN A 195 -29.33 -4.82 -24.09
C ASN A 195 -30.75 -4.60 -23.55
N ASP A 196 -31.74 -4.53 -24.44
CA ASP A 196 -33.15 -4.31 -24.07
C ASP A 196 -33.74 -5.46 -23.23
N GLU A 197 -33.29 -6.69 -23.47
CA GLU A 197 -33.75 -7.88 -22.73
C GLU A 197 -33.08 -8.01 -21.35
N GLN A 198 -31.85 -7.54 -21.21
CA GLN A 198 -31.02 -7.83 -20.02
C GLN A 198 -30.82 -6.65 -19.10
N ALA A 199 -30.85 -5.41 -19.58
CA ALA A 199 -30.49 -4.23 -18.76
C ALA A 199 -31.35 -4.10 -17.49
N GLN A 200 -32.64 -4.40 -17.59
CA GLN A 200 -33.57 -4.34 -16.45
C GLN A 200 -33.36 -5.45 -15.40
N LYS A 201 -32.66 -6.52 -15.75
CA LYS A 201 -32.44 -7.68 -14.87
C LYS A 201 -31.21 -7.49 -13.96
N HIS A 202 -30.40 -6.47 -14.24
CA HIS A 202 -29.12 -6.22 -13.59
C HIS A 202 -29.09 -4.82 -12.97
N PRO A 203 -29.64 -4.64 -11.75
CA PRO A 203 -29.69 -3.34 -11.07
C PRO A 203 -28.32 -2.76 -10.71
N GLU A 204 -27.28 -3.59 -10.75
CA GLU A 204 -25.89 -3.18 -10.61
C GLU A 204 -25.35 -2.36 -11.80
N ILE A 205 -26.04 -2.37 -12.95
CA ILE A 205 -25.75 -1.49 -14.09
C ILE A 205 -26.45 -0.16 -13.85
N LEU A 206 -25.65 0.90 -13.69
CA LEU A 206 -26.13 2.23 -13.35
C LEU A 206 -26.39 3.10 -14.57
N ASP A 207 -25.65 2.85 -15.66
CA ASP A 207 -25.79 3.57 -16.93
C ASP A 207 -25.35 2.68 -18.09
N GLY A 208 -26.06 2.73 -19.17
CA GLY A 208 -25.92 1.85 -20.32
C GLY A 208 -26.69 0.54 -20.18
N PRO A 209 -26.36 -0.52 -20.95
CA PRO A 209 -25.27 -0.67 -21.94
C PRO A 209 -25.37 0.24 -23.16
N THR A 210 -24.30 0.93 -23.50
CA THR A 210 -24.22 1.85 -24.66
C THR A 210 -23.32 1.25 -25.72
N ILE A 211 -23.84 1.10 -26.93
CA ILE A 211 -23.06 0.59 -28.08
C ILE A 211 -22.19 1.73 -28.62
N LEU A 212 -20.87 1.58 -28.54
CA LEU A 212 -19.90 2.54 -29.06
C LEU A 212 -19.50 2.27 -30.52
N GLY A 213 -19.80 1.06 -31.03
CA GLY A 213 -19.51 0.67 -32.40
C GLY A 213 -18.13 0.05 -32.62
N PRO A 214 -17.69 -0.02 -33.89
CA PRO A 214 -16.46 -0.71 -34.25
C PRO A 214 -15.21 0.02 -33.73
N GLN A 215 -14.22 -0.76 -33.32
CA GLN A 215 -12.94 -0.31 -32.83
C GLN A 215 -11.81 -1.10 -33.50
N ILE A 216 -10.68 -0.43 -33.74
CA ILE A 216 -9.43 -1.07 -34.13
C ILE A 216 -8.42 -0.87 -33.02
N GLU A 217 -7.93 -1.96 -32.48
CA GLU A 217 -6.89 -1.90 -31.43
C GLU A 217 -5.56 -1.47 -32.04
N LYS A 218 -5.02 -0.35 -31.55
CA LYS A 218 -3.73 0.17 -32.00
C LYS A 218 -2.61 -0.81 -31.64
N GLY A 219 -1.83 -1.24 -32.62
CA GLY A 219 -0.69 -2.14 -32.43
C GLY A 219 -0.97 -3.59 -32.81
N THR A 220 -2.16 -4.13 -32.54
CA THR A 220 -2.53 -5.49 -32.93
C THR A 220 -3.37 -5.54 -34.19
N GLY A 221 -3.99 -4.42 -34.59
CA GLY A 221 -4.92 -4.34 -35.71
C GLY A 221 -6.21 -5.13 -35.49
N ARG A 222 -6.48 -5.56 -34.27
CA ARG A 222 -7.70 -6.33 -33.94
C ARG A 222 -8.93 -5.48 -34.15
N TYR A 223 -9.89 -6.04 -34.86
CA TYR A 223 -11.18 -5.42 -35.12
C TYR A 223 -12.21 -5.95 -34.13
N SER A 224 -12.83 -5.05 -33.40
CA SER A 224 -13.82 -5.40 -32.36
C SER A 224 -15.00 -4.45 -32.37
N PHE A 225 -16.12 -4.90 -31.85
CA PHE A 225 -17.29 -4.07 -31.63
C PHE A 225 -17.44 -3.81 -30.13
N ARG A 226 -17.44 -2.53 -29.74
CA ARG A 226 -17.34 -2.10 -28.35
C ARG A 226 -18.68 -1.70 -27.76
N VAL A 227 -18.94 -2.20 -26.56
CA VAL A 227 -20.02 -1.74 -25.69
C VAL A 227 -19.44 -1.23 -24.38
N ALA A 228 -20.02 -0.15 -23.84
CA ALA A 228 -19.65 0.44 -22.58
C ALA A 228 -20.84 0.49 -21.62
N MET A 229 -20.57 0.33 -20.34
CA MET A 229 -21.57 0.54 -19.29
C MET A 229 -20.91 0.99 -18.00
N MET A 230 -21.67 1.68 -17.13
CA MET A 230 -21.23 2.02 -15.78
C MET A 230 -21.91 1.08 -14.80
N VAL A 231 -21.11 0.48 -13.91
CA VAL A 231 -21.61 -0.49 -12.93
C VAL A 231 -21.21 -0.09 -11.51
N GLN A 232 -21.92 -0.60 -10.54
CA GLN A 232 -21.55 -0.47 -9.13
C GLN A 232 -20.17 -1.08 -8.89
N SER A 233 -19.43 -0.47 -7.97
CA SER A 233 -18.15 -0.99 -7.53
C SER A 233 -18.25 -2.45 -7.09
N GLY A 234 -17.29 -3.27 -7.52
CA GLY A 234 -17.24 -4.71 -7.25
C GLY A 234 -17.96 -5.59 -8.25
N SER A 235 -18.85 -5.04 -9.09
CA SER A 235 -19.64 -5.83 -10.07
C SER A 235 -18.98 -5.93 -11.45
N GLN A 236 -17.87 -5.24 -11.71
CA GLN A 236 -17.25 -5.14 -13.05
C GLN A 236 -16.95 -6.48 -13.70
N ILE A 237 -16.27 -7.37 -12.95
CA ILE A 237 -15.81 -8.65 -13.48
C ILE A 237 -17.01 -9.54 -13.80
N ALA A 238 -17.98 -9.59 -12.90
CA ALA A 238 -19.19 -10.39 -13.08
C ALA A 238 -20.01 -9.90 -14.28
N ILE A 239 -20.25 -8.61 -14.38
CA ILE A 239 -21.00 -8.00 -15.50
C ILE A 239 -20.24 -8.13 -16.82
N TYR A 240 -18.89 -7.94 -16.81
CA TYR A 240 -18.07 -8.17 -18.00
C TYR A 240 -18.25 -9.58 -18.56
N HIS A 241 -18.07 -10.61 -17.74
CA HIS A 241 -18.19 -12.00 -18.20
C HIS A 241 -19.62 -12.38 -18.62
N LEU A 242 -20.61 -11.86 -17.90
CA LEU A 242 -22.01 -12.09 -18.23
C LEU A 242 -22.35 -11.53 -19.61
N TYR A 243 -22.08 -10.25 -19.83
CA TYR A 243 -22.44 -9.60 -21.10
C TYR A 243 -21.54 -10.06 -22.25
N TYR A 244 -20.26 -10.37 -21.99
CA TYR A 244 -19.41 -11.00 -23.00
C TYR A 244 -20.04 -12.32 -23.49
N LYS A 245 -20.49 -13.17 -22.57
CA LYS A 245 -21.19 -14.42 -22.91
C LYS A 245 -22.49 -14.16 -23.67
N LEU A 246 -23.32 -13.22 -23.21
CA LEU A 246 -24.60 -12.92 -23.86
C LEU A 246 -24.41 -12.43 -25.29
N TYR A 247 -23.48 -11.53 -25.54
CA TYR A 247 -23.16 -11.07 -26.90
C TYR A 247 -22.57 -12.18 -27.75
N HIS A 248 -21.66 -12.97 -27.18
CA HIS A 248 -21.08 -14.13 -27.86
C HIS A 248 -22.18 -15.12 -28.34
N ASP A 249 -23.03 -15.52 -27.44
CA ASP A 249 -24.11 -16.49 -27.73
C ASP A 249 -25.10 -15.91 -28.76
N ALA A 250 -25.44 -14.62 -28.64
CA ALA A 250 -26.33 -13.94 -29.58
C ALA A 250 -25.74 -13.85 -31.00
N LEU A 251 -24.41 -13.56 -31.12
CA LEU A 251 -23.73 -13.55 -32.42
C LEU A 251 -23.78 -14.93 -33.09
N LEU A 252 -23.47 -16.00 -32.35
CA LEU A 252 -23.49 -17.37 -32.88
C LEU A 252 -24.88 -17.81 -33.30
N GLN A 253 -25.92 -17.49 -32.51
CA GLN A 253 -27.33 -17.81 -32.85
C GLN A 253 -27.81 -17.14 -34.15
N ASN A 254 -27.21 -15.95 -34.44
CA ASN A 254 -27.53 -15.21 -35.68
C ASN A 254 -26.55 -15.52 -36.85
N GLY A 255 -25.76 -16.59 -36.72
CA GLY A 255 -24.86 -17.08 -37.77
C GLY A 255 -23.64 -16.17 -38.02
N ILE A 256 -23.26 -15.36 -37.04
CA ILE A 256 -22.06 -14.53 -37.12
C ILE A 256 -20.91 -15.28 -36.45
N GLU A 257 -19.91 -15.66 -37.24
CA GLU A 257 -18.71 -16.32 -36.72
C GLU A 257 -17.80 -15.34 -36.02
N ILE A 258 -17.32 -15.74 -34.85
CA ILE A 258 -16.36 -14.97 -34.07
C ILE A 258 -14.94 -15.43 -34.49
N PRO A 259 -14.04 -14.52 -34.87
CA PRO A 259 -12.68 -14.87 -35.27
C PRO A 259 -11.95 -15.61 -34.13
N THR A 260 -11.61 -16.87 -34.35
CA THR A 260 -10.92 -17.73 -33.37
C THR A 260 -9.39 -17.68 -33.48
N THR A 261 -8.86 -17.19 -34.59
CA THR A 261 -7.43 -17.11 -34.84
C THR A 261 -7.00 -15.67 -34.99
N PHE A 262 -6.23 -15.21 -34.02
CA PHE A 262 -5.37 -14.06 -34.21
C PHE A 262 -4.09 -14.58 -34.88
N SER A 263 -4.00 -14.47 -36.22
CA SER A 263 -2.72 -14.67 -36.87
C SER A 263 -1.75 -13.60 -36.38
N VAL A 264 -0.93 -13.96 -35.41
CA VAL A 264 0.31 -13.24 -35.18
C VAL A 264 1.16 -13.53 -36.41
N THR A 265 1.09 -12.70 -37.41
CA THR A 265 2.09 -12.70 -38.47
C THR A 265 3.42 -12.31 -37.80
N PRO A 266 4.49 -13.10 -37.98
CA PRO A 266 5.77 -12.88 -37.32
C PRO A 266 6.42 -11.55 -37.72
#